data_e6c6708232342e474d507b05d96dbd23
#
_entry.id   e6c6708232342e474d507b05d96dbd23
#
_cell.length_a   1.000
_cell.length_b   1.000
_cell.length_c   1.000
_cell.angle_alpha   90.00
_cell.angle_beta   90.00
_cell.angle_gamma   90.00
#
_symmetry.space_group_name_H-M   'P 1'
#
loop_
_entity.id
_entity.type
_entity.pdbx_description
1 polymer ?
#
loop_
_entity_poly.entity_id
_entity_poly.type
_entity_poly.pdbx_seq_one_letter_code
_entity_poly.pdbx_strand_id
1 'polypeptide(L)'
;MSDPLIRGEDQNLSESTGRLANRIRREDDLPDVSYEEKERLFLEVKADPRYEHYLYGCYECGICVAACPSARFYDFSPRRVAQAAGREDVEIIYEQMNGEIWDCSQCFSCLRCPRGNNPGGLITIMREVAINNGLKSAKVALQGYSRIIYKIMSTGTQVSPDMLQPDAFPDWGPEVQNVSENLDLLRRAMPPETMHTTTTSWEIDDKTLAELYFIWHSTGVLDMIKKLDDGLYAILVDIMEESLEEQGFEV
;
A
#
# COMPACT_ATOMS: atom_id res chain seq x y z
N MET A 1 -32.56 15.24 -18.12
CA MET A 1 -32.79 13.88 -17.60
C MET A 1 -31.58 13.54 -16.75
N SER A 2 -31.72 13.65 -15.45
CA SER A 2 -30.66 13.39 -14.45
C SER A 2 -30.57 11.88 -14.23
N ASP A 3 -29.38 11.35 -14.35
CA ASP A 3 -29.04 9.94 -14.16
C ASP A 3 -29.42 9.49 -12.73
N PRO A 4 -30.29 8.49 -12.57
CA PRO A 4 -30.73 8.02 -11.25
C PRO A 4 -29.66 7.26 -10.47
N LEU A 5 -28.47 7.01 -11.03
CA LEU A 5 -27.37 6.30 -10.39
C LEU A 5 -26.53 7.15 -9.43
N ILE A 6 -26.81 8.46 -9.30
CA ILE A 6 -26.00 9.38 -8.46
C ILE A 6 -26.69 9.80 -7.16
N ARG A 7 -27.87 9.28 -6.83
CA ARG A 7 -28.60 9.67 -5.61
C ARG A 7 -29.03 8.46 -4.80
N GLY A 8 -28.24 8.08 -3.82
CA GLY A 8 -28.74 7.21 -2.75
C GLY A 8 -27.71 6.40 -1.97
N GLU A 9 -26.50 6.24 -2.49
CA GLU A 9 -25.53 5.30 -1.88
C GLU A 9 -24.28 5.97 -1.31
N ASP A 10 -24.08 7.27 -1.56
CA ASP A 10 -22.85 8.00 -1.15
C ASP A 10 -22.69 8.14 0.37
N GLN A 11 -23.78 8.07 1.14
CA GLN A 11 -23.70 8.15 2.60
C GLN A 11 -23.11 6.89 3.23
N ASN A 12 -23.36 5.71 2.64
CA ASN A 12 -22.80 4.46 3.16
C ASN A 12 -21.34 4.25 2.76
N LEU A 13 -20.92 4.75 1.58
CA LEU A 13 -19.52 4.71 1.16
C LEU A 13 -18.64 5.62 2.04
N SER A 14 -19.13 6.83 2.38
CA SER A 14 -18.41 7.75 3.26
C SER A 14 -18.25 7.20 4.68
N GLU A 15 -19.23 6.43 5.18
CA GLU A 15 -19.13 5.80 6.49
C GLU A 15 -18.20 4.57 6.50
N SER A 16 -18.14 3.78 5.41
CA SER A 16 -17.28 2.59 5.35
C SER A 16 -15.82 2.97 5.10
N THR A 17 -15.55 3.89 4.19
CA THR A 17 -14.19 4.41 3.91
C THR A 17 -13.66 5.28 5.05
N GLY A 18 -14.54 6.06 5.70
CA GLY A 18 -14.21 6.81 6.90
C GLY A 18 -13.84 5.93 8.09
N ARG A 19 -14.29 4.67 8.15
CA ARG A 19 -13.98 3.75 9.26
C ARG A 19 -12.54 3.24 9.26
N LEU A 20 -11.92 3.01 8.10
CA LEU A 20 -10.51 2.60 8.06
C LEU A 20 -9.59 3.78 8.38
N ALA A 21 -9.83 4.92 7.75
CA ALA A 21 -9.14 6.16 8.06
C ALA A 21 -9.30 6.55 9.54
N ASN A 22 -10.50 6.39 10.12
CA ASN A 22 -10.77 6.62 11.53
C ASN A 22 -10.16 5.55 12.46
N ARG A 23 -9.91 4.32 11.99
CA ARG A 23 -9.19 3.30 12.78
C ARG A 23 -7.72 3.62 12.92
N ILE A 24 -7.10 4.21 11.90
CA ILE A 24 -5.68 4.58 11.91
C ILE A 24 -5.49 5.92 12.65
N ARG A 25 -6.51 6.80 12.69
CA ARG A 25 -6.42 8.18 13.20
C ARG A 25 -6.87 8.40 14.64
N ARG A 26 -7.16 7.38 15.42
CA ARG A 26 -7.44 7.62 16.84
C ARG A 26 -6.14 8.00 17.53
N GLU A 27 -6.05 9.28 17.93
CA GLU A 27 -4.94 9.82 18.74
C GLU A 27 -4.65 8.95 19.97
N ASP A 28 -5.67 8.28 20.50
CA ASP A 28 -5.61 7.34 21.62
C ASP A 28 -4.82 6.06 21.31
N ASP A 29 -4.56 5.75 20.03
CA ASP A 29 -3.87 4.53 19.57
C ASP A 29 -2.42 4.77 19.10
N LEU A 30 -1.95 6.03 19.10
CA LEU A 30 -0.56 6.33 18.79
C LEU A 30 0.34 5.81 19.93
N PRO A 31 1.35 4.99 19.63
CA PRO A 31 2.32 4.61 20.63
C PRO A 31 2.97 5.86 21.23
N ASP A 32 3.04 5.94 22.55
CA ASP A 32 3.81 7.00 23.21
C ASP A 32 5.29 6.72 22.98
N VAL A 33 5.85 7.42 22.00
CA VAL A 33 7.23 7.27 21.55
C VAL A 33 8.00 8.51 21.92
N SER A 34 9.22 8.34 22.42
CA SER A 34 10.07 9.46 22.81
C SER A 34 10.38 10.39 21.63
N TYR A 35 10.68 11.66 21.92
CA TYR A 35 11.06 12.62 20.87
C TYR A 35 12.30 12.15 20.09
N GLU A 36 13.27 11.55 20.76
CA GLU A 36 14.49 11.03 20.14
C GLU A 36 14.19 9.91 19.14
N GLU A 37 13.18 9.07 19.40
CA GLU A 37 12.78 8.01 18.47
C GLU A 37 12.05 8.59 17.26
N LYS A 38 11.18 9.60 17.44
CA LYS A 38 10.54 10.33 16.35
C LYS A 38 11.57 11.03 15.46
N GLU A 39 12.56 11.68 16.08
CA GLU A 39 13.68 12.34 15.38
C GLU A 39 14.52 11.32 14.61
N ARG A 40 14.81 10.15 15.18
CA ARG A 40 15.52 9.07 14.50
C ARG A 40 14.78 8.65 13.22
N LEU A 41 13.47 8.42 13.29
CA LEU A 41 12.65 8.07 12.13
C LEU A 41 12.69 9.16 11.04
N PHE A 42 12.63 10.42 11.45
CA PHE A 42 12.72 11.52 10.49
C PHE A 42 14.13 11.62 9.86
N LEU A 43 15.18 11.40 10.63
CA LEU A 43 16.55 11.37 10.10
C LEU A 43 16.73 10.21 9.09
N GLU A 44 16.07 9.08 9.32
CA GLU A 44 16.04 7.97 8.35
C GLU A 44 15.32 8.37 7.06
N VAL A 45 14.20 9.09 7.14
CA VAL A 45 13.52 9.67 5.98
C VAL A 45 14.44 10.64 5.22
N LYS A 46 15.18 11.50 5.93
CA LYS A 46 16.13 12.46 5.33
C LYS A 46 17.35 11.79 4.71
N ALA A 47 17.78 10.66 5.22
CA ALA A 47 18.94 9.91 4.73
C ALA A 47 18.67 9.22 3.37
N ASP A 48 17.42 9.11 2.96
CA ASP A 48 17.08 8.57 1.64
C ASP A 48 17.60 9.50 0.53
N PRO A 49 18.37 9.00 -0.46
CA PRO A 49 18.96 9.82 -1.50
C PRO A 49 17.94 10.55 -2.39
N ARG A 50 16.67 10.09 -2.39
CA ARG A 50 15.57 10.73 -3.13
C ARG A 50 15.04 11.97 -2.42
N TYR A 51 15.23 12.10 -1.10
CA TYR A 51 14.63 13.14 -0.28
C TYR A 51 14.97 14.55 -0.79
N GLU A 52 16.24 14.82 -1.05
CA GLU A 52 16.71 16.12 -1.54
C GLU A 52 16.12 16.48 -2.91
N HIS A 53 15.78 15.46 -3.72
CA HIS A 53 15.17 15.65 -5.05
C HIS A 53 13.64 15.83 -4.99
N TYR A 54 13.03 15.60 -3.84
CA TYR A 54 11.57 15.68 -3.68
C TYR A 54 11.10 16.92 -2.92
N LEU A 55 12.03 17.69 -2.36
CA LEU A 55 11.70 18.85 -1.51
C LEU A 55 12.58 20.06 -1.80
N TYR A 56 12.01 21.08 -2.45
CA TYR A 56 12.65 22.35 -2.79
C TYR A 56 12.05 23.55 -2.07
N GLY A 57 11.29 23.31 -1.03
CA GLY A 57 10.50 24.32 -0.31
C GLY A 57 9.09 24.52 -0.87
N CYS A 58 8.14 24.86 0.00
CA CYS A 58 6.73 24.96 -0.34
C CYS A 58 6.28 26.44 -0.45
N TYR A 59 5.67 26.81 -1.59
CA TYR A 59 5.07 28.14 -1.82
C TYR A 59 3.64 28.28 -1.28
N GLU A 60 3.08 27.23 -0.67
CA GLU A 60 1.73 27.19 -0.11
C GLU A 60 0.60 27.47 -1.14
N CYS A 61 0.87 27.33 -2.42
CA CYS A 61 -0.06 27.65 -3.53
C CYS A 61 -1.29 26.74 -3.61
N GLY A 62 -1.30 25.58 -2.95
CA GLY A 62 -2.43 24.65 -2.88
C GLY A 62 -2.67 23.77 -4.12
N ILE A 63 -1.90 23.91 -5.22
CA ILE A 63 -2.12 23.16 -6.46
C ILE A 63 -2.08 21.63 -6.23
N CYS A 64 -1.14 21.15 -5.40
CA CYS A 64 -1.05 19.73 -5.07
C CYS A 64 -2.28 19.19 -4.33
N VAL A 65 -2.93 20.01 -3.51
CA VAL A 65 -4.18 19.66 -2.80
C VAL A 65 -5.35 19.65 -3.77
N ALA A 66 -5.48 20.69 -4.59
CA ALA A 66 -6.54 20.79 -5.58
C ALA A 66 -6.50 19.66 -6.63
N ALA A 67 -5.31 19.16 -6.94
CA ALA A 67 -5.10 18.06 -7.88
C ALA A 67 -5.23 16.66 -7.23
N CYS A 68 -5.27 16.57 -5.89
CA CYS A 68 -5.24 15.30 -5.18
C CYS A 68 -6.63 14.65 -5.12
N PRO A 69 -6.81 13.42 -5.67
CA PRO A 69 -8.08 12.73 -5.53
C PRO A 69 -8.37 12.33 -4.08
N SER A 70 -7.37 11.89 -3.32
CA SER A 70 -7.54 11.49 -1.92
C SER A 70 -7.99 12.62 -1.00
N ALA A 71 -7.55 13.87 -1.27
CA ALA A 71 -7.96 15.05 -0.50
C ALA A 71 -9.47 15.38 -0.64
N ARG A 72 -10.19 14.72 -1.54
CA ARG A 72 -11.65 14.89 -1.71
C ARG A 72 -12.45 13.98 -0.78
N PHE A 73 -11.84 12.88 -0.34
CA PHE A 73 -12.51 11.82 0.42
C PHE A 73 -11.98 11.68 1.83
N TYR A 74 -10.74 12.11 2.07
CA TYR A 74 -10.03 12.00 3.34
C TYR A 74 -9.52 13.35 3.80
N ASP A 75 -9.31 13.51 5.09
CA ASP A 75 -8.57 14.64 5.67
C ASP A 75 -7.06 14.47 5.41
N PHE A 76 -6.71 14.45 4.12
CA PHE A 76 -5.37 14.25 3.63
C PHE A 76 -4.90 15.47 2.82
N SER A 77 -3.64 15.87 3.02
CA SER A 77 -3.08 17.02 2.29
C SER A 77 -1.62 16.80 1.89
N PRO A 78 -1.33 16.61 0.57
CA PRO A 78 0.06 16.53 0.11
C PRO A 78 0.89 17.78 0.46
N ARG A 79 0.23 18.92 0.62
CA ARG A 79 0.88 20.17 1.05
C ARG A 79 1.36 20.09 2.50
N ARG A 80 0.55 19.52 3.43
CA ARG A 80 0.95 19.34 4.83
C ARG A 80 2.20 18.47 4.94
N VAL A 81 2.29 17.41 4.14
CA VAL A 81 3.48 16.55 4.10
C VAL A 81 4.73 17.36 3.67
N ALA A 82 4.64 18.08 2.55
CA ALA A 82 5.77 18.90 2.09
C ALA A 82 6.14 20.04 3.06
N GLN A 83 5.16 20.62 3.77
CA GLN A 83 5.40 21.65 4.76
C GLN A 83 6.04 21.11 6.03
N ALA A 84 5.57 19.99 6.55
CA ALA A 84 6.14 19.35 7.72
C ALA A 84 7.60 18.94 7.48
N ALA A 85 7.86 18.32 6.33
CA ALA A 85 9.22 17.95 5.94
C ALA A 85 10.13 19.19 5.75
N GLY A 86 9.61 20.26 5.13
CA GLY A 86 10.37 21.50 4.90
C GLY A 86 10.64 22.32 6.15
N ARG A 87 9.84 22.17 7.20
CA ARG A 87 10.02 22.79 8.51
C ARG A 87 10.76 21.90 9.49
N GLU A 88 11.04 20.67 9.10
CA GLU A 88 11.63 19.64 9.95
C GLU A 88 10.80 19.41 11.23
N ASP A 89 9.48 19.44 11.09
CA ASP A 89 8.54 19.25 12.19
C ASP A 89 8.38 17.77 12.51
N VAL A 90 9.23 17.29 13.40
CA VAL A 90 9.36 15.87 13.78
C VAL A 90 8.05 15.31 14.31
N GLU A 91 7.32 16.09 15.11
CA GLU A 91 6.04 15.64 15.70
C GLU A 91 4.98 15.43 14.62
N ILE A 92 4.80 16.41 13.74
CA ILE A 92 3.83 16.31 12.64
C ILE A 92 4.21 15.18 11.68
N ILE A 93 5.51 15.00 11.37
CA ILE A 93 5.96 13.92 10.49
C ILE A 93 5.65 12.56 11.10
N TYR A 94 5.89 12.38 12.39
CA TYR A 94 5.56 11.14 13.09
C TYR A 94 4.05 10.86 13.08
N GLU A 95 3.22 11.87 13.37
CA GLU A 95 1.76 11.76 13.24
C GLU A 95 1.33 11.35 11.83
N GLN A 96 1.92 11.98 10.82
CA GLN A 96 1.64 11.66 9.42
C GLN A 96 2.03 10.22 9.06
N MET A 97 3.16 9.73 9.55
CA MET A 97 3.59 8.34 9.33
C MET A 97 2.65 7.33 9.98
N ASN A 98 1.99 7.71 11.06
CA ASN A 98 1.00 6.87 11.74
C ASN A 98 -0.45 7.06 11.26
N GLY A 99 -0.70 7.93 10.30
CA GLY A 99 -2.06 8.21 9.84
C GLY A 99 -2.14 8.60 8.38
N GLU A 100 -2.14 9.89 8.10
CA GLU A 100 -2.58 10.46 6.83
C GLU A 100 -1.77 10.03 5.59
N ILE A 101 -0.51 9.61 5.71
CA ILE A 101 0.24 9.15 4.54
C ILE A 101 -0.36 7.90 3.91
N TRP A 102 -1.10 7.09 4.67
CA TRP A 102 -1.73 5.86 4.19
C TRP A 102 -3.00 6.13 3.35
N ASP A 103 -3.58 7.32 3.47
CA ASP A 103 -4.69 7.79 2.62
C ASP A 103 -4.22 8.20 1.21
N CYS A 104 -2.91 8.31 0.98
CA CYS A 104 -2.36 8.65 -0.33
C CYS A 104 -2.51 7.50 -1.32
N SER A 105 -3.22 7.74 -2.44
CA SER A 105 -3.41 6.74 -3.51
C SER A 105 -2.19 6.54 -4.41
N GLN A 106 -1.05 7.20 -4.15
CA GLN A 106 0.18 7.13 -4.95
C GLN A 106 -0.02 7.44 -6.46
N CYS A 107 -1.01 8.28 -6.78
CA CYS A 107 -1.32 8.66 -8.17
C CYS A 107 -0.38 9.73 -8.74
N PHE A 108 0.47 10.33 -7.92
CA PHE A 108 1.44 11.39 -8.27
C PHE A 108 0.83 12.66 -8.93
N SER A 109 -0.47 12.89 -8.84
CA SER A 109 -1.09 14.13 -9.35
C SER A 109 -0.54 15.41 -8.69
N CYS A 110 0.08 15.28 -7.52
CA CYS A 110 0.76 16.36 -6.81
C CYS A 110 2.07 16.84 -7.46
N LEU A 111 2.61 16.12 -8.46
CA LEU A 111 3.78 16.56 -9.26
C LEU A 111 3.53 17.83 -10.07
N ARG A 112 2.30 18.33 -10.15
CA ARG A 112 1.98 19.63 -10.74
C ARG A 112 2.51 20.84 -9.93
N CYS A 113 3.36 20.57 -8.96
CA CYS A 113 3.97 21.59 -8.11
C CYS A 113 4.83 22.57 -8.92
N PRO A 114 4.56 23.89 -8.89
CA PRO A 114 5.36 24.88 -9.63
C PRO A 114 6.79 25.02 -9.09
N ARG A 115 7.03 24.55 -7.85
CA ARG A 115 8.36 24.51 -7.23
C ARG A 115 9.13 23.22 -7.56
N GLY A 116 8.47 22.22 -8.15
CA GLY A 116 9.08 20.92 -8.43
C GLY A 116 9.08 19.95 -7.26
N ASN A 117 8.39 20.25 -6.15
CA ASN A 117 8.27 19.28 -5.06
C ASN A 117 7.48 18.05 -5.50
N ASN A 118 7.86 16.91 -4.94
CA ASN A 118 7.18 15.63 -5.12
C ASN A 118 6.65 15.09 -3.78
N PRO A 119 5.50 15.60 -3.27
CA PRO A 119 4.94 15.09 -2.02
C PRO A 119 4.61 13.60 -2.05
N GLY A 120 4.17 13.06 -3.21
CA GLY A 120 3.93 11.63 -3.39
C GLY A 120 5.19 10.78 -3.19
N GLY A 121 6.33 11.26 -3.70
CA GLY A 121 7.62 10.62 -3.48
C GLY A 121 8.09 10.71 -2.02
N LEU A 122 7.90 11.85 -1.34
CA LEU A 122 8.16 11.95 0.10
C LEU A 122 7.34 10.94 0.90
N ILE A 123 6.05 10.79 0.56
CA ILE A 123 5.17 9.79 1.20
C ILE A 123 5.68 8.37 0.95
N THR A 124 6.21 8.07 -0.24
CA THR A 124 6.81 6.75 -0.51
C THR A 124 7.96 6.48 0.46
N ILE A 125 8.89 7.43 0.62
CA ILE A 125 10.01 7.29 1.57
C ILE A 125 9.48 7.11 2.99
N MET A 126 8.53 7.94 3.43
CA MET A 126 7.94 7.84 4.77
C MET A 126 7.28 6.49 5.01
N ARG A 127 6.58 5.93 4.02
CA ARG A 127 5.99 4.57 4.10
C ARG A 127 7.07 3.49 4.18
N GLU A 128 8.12 3.58 3.39
CA GLU A 128 9.26 2.65 3.45
C GLU A 128 9.91 2.64 4.83
N VAL A 129 10.16 3.82 5.40
CA VAL A 129 10.68 3.95 6.77
C VAL A 129 9.69 3.39 7.79
N ALA A 130 8.39 3.67 7.66
CA ALA A 130 7.36 3.12 8.55
C ALA A 130 7.32 1.58 8.52
N ILE A 131 7.41 0.97 7.33
CA ILE A 131 7.47 -0.48 7.14
C ILE A 131 8.76 -1.03 7.75
N ASN A 132 9.91 -0.43 7.43
CA ASN A 132 11.21 -0.89 7.90
C ASN A 132 11.36 -0.86 9.42
N ASN A 133 10.65 0.06 10.07
CA ASN A 133 10.62 0.17 11.52
C ASN A 133 9.41 -0.53 12.16
N GLY A 134 8.59 -1.25 11.39
CA GLY A 134 7.47 -2.04 11.87
C GLY A 134 6.38 -1.24 12.58
N LEU A 135 6.15 0.02 12.14
CA LEU A 135 5.11 0.86 12.73
C LEU A 135 3.74 0.17 12.65
N LYS A 136 2.95 0.31 13.72
CA LYS A 136 1.60 -0.28 13.78
C LYS A 136 0.71 0.17 12.62
N SER A 137 0.83 1.42 12.20
CA SER A 137 0.11 1.99 11.06
C SER A 137 0.40 1.25 9.75
N ALA A 138 1.67 0.91 9.50
CA ALA A 138 2.07 0.14 8.33
C ALA A 138 1.44 -1.26 8.35
N LYS A 139 1.49 -1.96 9.48
CA LYS A 139 0.87 -3.29 9.64
C LYS A 139 -0.63 -3.25 9.38
N VAL A 140 -1.34 -2.28 9.97
CA VAL A 140 -2.80 -2.14 9.79
C VAL A 140 -3.16 -1.77 8.35
N ALA A 141 -2.44 -0.83 7.74
CA ALA A 141 -2.73 -0.39 6.38
C ALA A 141 -2.46 -1.48 5.33
N LEU A 142 -1.48 -2.35 5.58
CA LEU A 142 -1.05 -3.38 4.63
C LEU A 142 -1.63 -4.77 4.92
N GLN A 143 -2.32 -4.96 6.03
CA GLN A 143 -2.92 -6.25 6.40
C GLN A 143 -3.85 -6.82 5.31
N GLY A 144 -4.63 -5.98 4.63
CA GLY A 144 -5.50 -6.40 3.55
C GLY A 144 -4.76 -6.94 2.31
N TYR A 145 -3.47 -6.63 2.20
CA TYR A 145 -2.65 -7.07 1.06
C TYR A 145 -1.94 -8.42 1.30
N SER A 146 -2.00 -8.99 2.50
CA SER A 146 -1.31 -10.25 2.83
C SER A 146 -1.70 -11.38 1.89
N ARG A 147 -2.97 -11.50 1.52
CA ARG A 147 -3.44 -12.51 0.56
C ARG A 147 -2.93 -12.26 -0.86
N ILE A 148 -2.84 -11.00 -1.30
CA ILE A 148 -2.28 -10.64 -2.59
C ILE A 148 -0.80 -11.00 -2.63
N ILE A 149 -0.07 -10.66 -1.58
CA ILE A 149 1.35 -10.99 -1.43
C ILE A 149 1.53 -12.51 -1.48
N TYR A 150 0.76 -13.26 -0.67
CA TYR A 150 0.78 -14.72 -0.70
C TYR A 150 0.53 -15.26 -2.10
N LYS A 151 -0.52 -14.77 -2.79
CA LYS A 151 -0.87 -15.24 -4.14
C LYS A 151 0.25 -14.95 -5.14
N ILE A 152 0.81 -13.73 -5.14
CA ILE A 152 1.92 -13.37 -6.03
C ILE A 152 3.13 -14.24 -5.74
N MET A 153 3.46 -14.44 -4.48
CA MET A 153 4.68 -15.17 -4.09
C MET A 153 4.53 -16.68 -4.21
N SER A 154 3.32 -17.23 -4.14
CA SER A 154 3.09 -18.67 -4.33
C SER A 154 2.89 -19.10 -5.78
N THR A 155 2.43 -18.20 -6.65
CA THR A 155 2.04 -18.55 -8.04
C THR A 155 2.64 -17.62 -9.11
N GLY A 156 3.37 -16.57 -8.71
CA GLY A 156 3.93 -15.55 -9.60
C GLY A 156 2.92 -14.60 -10.23
N THR A 157 1.64 -14.72 -9.93
CA THR A 157 0.58 -13.87 -10.49
C THR A 157 -0.42 -13.39 -9.46
N GLN A 158 -0.93 -12.18 -9.66
CA GLN A 158 -2.05 -11.64 -8.86
C GLN A 158 -3.38 -11.71 -9.63
N VAL A 159 -3.38 -12.12 -10.89
CA VAL A 159 -4.57 -12.08 -11.75
C VAL A 159 -5.48 -13.25 -11.45
N SER A 160 -6.34 -13.09 -10.46
CA SER A 160 -7.35 -14.06 -10.09
C SER A 160 -8.57 -13.40 -9.47
N PRO A 161 -9.81 -13.67 -9.94
CA PRO A 161 -11.03 -13.17 -9.30
C PRO A 161 -11.16 -13.63 -7.85
N ASP A 162 -10.58 -14.78 -7.50
CA ASP A 162 -10.60 -15.36 -6.16
C ASP A 162 -9.88 -14.49 -5.12
N MET A 163 -9.06 -13.52 -5.57
CA MET A 163 -8.40 -12.56 -4.69
C MET A 163 -9.36 -11.52 -4.11
N LEU A 164 -10.48 -11.24 -4.78
CA LEU A 164 -11.46 -10.26 -4.35
C LEU A 164 -12.44 -10.89 -3.35
N GLN A 165 -11.99 -11.09 -2.13
CA GLN A 165 -12.79 -11.65 -1.04
C GLN A 165 -13.09 -10.57 0.02
N PRO A 166 -14.31 -10.53 0.59
CA PRO A 166 -14.70 -9.52 1.58
C PRO A 166 -13.82 -9.50 2.83
N ASP A 167 -13.29 -10.64 3.23
CA ASP A 167 -12.39 -10.77 4.39
C ASP A 167 -10.97 -10.28 4.12
N ALA A 168 -10.54 -10.28 2.84
CA ALA A 168 -9.27 -9.69 2.44
C ALA A 168 -9.37 -8.14 2.31
N PHE A 169 -10.55 -7.64 1.92
CA PHE A 169 -10.78 -6.22 1.67
C PHE A 169 -12.07 -5.74 2.37
N PRO A 170 -12.13 -5.76 3.70
CA PRO A 170 -13.33 -5.44 4.46
C PRO A 170 -13.78 -3.98 4.34
N ASP A 171 -12.89 -3.13 3.85
CA ASP A 171 -13.10 -1.69 3.64
C ASP A 171 -13.51 -1.31 2.21
N TRP A 172 -13.54 -2.28 1.29
CA TRP A 172 -13.93 -2.01 -0.11
C TRP A 172 -15.45 -1.95 -0.31
N GLY A 173 -16.21 -2.23 0.73
CA GLY A 173 -17.67 -2.11 0.72
C GLY A 173 -18.39 -3.24 0.01
N PRO A 174 -19.69 -3.03 -0.33
CA PRO A 174 -20.56 -4.08 -0.83
C PRO A 174 -20.17 -4.64 -2.21
N GLU A 175 -19.40 -3.90 -3.00
CA GLU A 175 -18.96 -4.34 -4.32
C GLU A 175 -18.06 -5.58 -4.26
N VAL A 176 -17.20 -5.69 -3.23
CA VAL A 176 -16.35 -6.88 -3.02
C VAL A 176 -17.21 -8.10 -2.70
N GLN A 177 -18.27 -7.93 -1.92
CA GLN A 177 -19.21 -9.01 -1.63
C GLN A 177 -19.92 -9.46 -2.91
N ASN A 178 -20.39 -8.54 -3.75
CA ASN A 178 -21.00 -8.83 -5.04
C ASN A 178 -20.05 -9.63 -5.94
N VAL A 179 -18.76 -9.28 -5.98
CA VAL A 179 -17.75 -10.02 -6.72
C VAL A 179 -17.61 -11.44 -6.18
N SER A 180 -17.52 -11.59 -4.85
CA SER A 180 -17.40 -12.88 -4.19
C SER A 180 -18.59 -13.80 -4.46
N GLU A 181 -19.82 -13.26 -4.41
CA GLU A 181 -21.05 -14.00 -4.67
C GLU A 181 -21.20 -14.40 -6.16
N ASN A 182 -20.57 -13.68 -7.07
CA ASN A 182 -20.68 -13.88 -8.52
C ASN A 182 -19.36 -14.34 -9.18
N LEU A 183 -18.48 -14.99 -8.44
CA LEU A 183 -17.17 -15.45 -8.95
C LEU A 183 -17.31 -16.31 -10.21
N ASP A 184 -18.28 -17.22 -10.27
CA ASP A 184 -18.50 -18.08 -11.45
C ASP A 184 -18.91 -17.26 -12.68
N LEU A 185 -19.67 -16.18 -12.50
CA LEU A 185 -20.03 -15.28 -13.58
C LEU A 185 -18.82 -14.50 -14.06
N LEU A 186 -18.01 -14.00 -13.16
CA LEU A 186 -16.77 -13.28 -13.49
C LEU A 186 -15.78 -14.19 -14.22
N ARG A 187 -15.60 -15.42 -13.77
CA ARG A 187 -14.75 -16.41 -14.44
C ARG A 187 -15.22 -16.69 -15.87
N ARG A 188 -16.53 -16.71 -16.10
CA ARG A 188 -17.12 -16.90 -17.46
C ARG A 188 -17.03 -15.63 -18.32
N ALA A 189 -17.05 -14.46 -17.71
CA ALA A 189 -16.98 -13.19 -18.42
C ALA A 189 -15.55 -12.83 -18.88
N MET A 190 -14.53 -13.40 -18.23
CA MET A 190 -13.15 -13.23 -18.66
C MET A 190 -12.85 -14.06 -19.92
N PRO A 191 -12.02 -13.56 -20.85
CA PRO A 191 -11.71 -14.28 -22.08
C PRO A 191 -11.16 -15.67 -21.79
N PRO A 192 -11.72 -16.73 -22.40
CA PRO A 192 -11.29 -18.12 -22.17
C PRO A 192 -9.80 -18.33 -22.46
N GLU A 193 -9.28 -17.61 -23.44
CA GLU A 193 -7.88 -17.69 -23.84
C GLU A 193 -6.91 -17.24 -22.73
N THR A 194 -7.35 -16.33 -21.87
CA THR A 194 -6.55 -15.86 -20.74
C THR A 194 -6.77 -16.64 -19.46
N MET A 195 -7.90 -17.36 -19.35
CA MET A 195 -8.35 -17.94 -18.08
C MET A 195 -8.32 -19.47 -18.03
N HIS A 196 -8.43 -20.13 -19.20
CA HIS A 196 -8.69 -21.57 -19.24
C HIS A 196 -7.60 -22.39 -19.92
N THR A 197 -6.66 -21.76 -20.61
CA THR A 197 -5.77 -22.49 -21.48
C THR A 197 -4.44 -22.85 -20.87
N THR A 198 -4.07 -22.25 -19.74
CA THR A 198 -2.76 -22.54 -19.16
C THR A 198 -2.69 -22.17 -17.70
N THR A 199 -1.88 -22.90 -16.96
CA THR A 199 -1.21 -22.50 -15.74
C THR A 199 -0.70 -21.04 -15.79
N THR A 200 -0.33 -20.54 -16.97
CA THR A 200 0.17 -19.18 -17.17
C THR A 200 -0.79 -18.04 -16.82
N SER A 201 -2.10 -18.27 -16.81
CA SER A 201 -3.07 -17.26 -16.37
C SER A 201 -3.17 -17.15 -14.84
N TRP A 202 -2.80 -18.21 -14.13
CA TRP A 202 -2.97 -18.35 -12.70
C TRP A 202 -1.66 -18.60 -11.96
N GLU A 203 -0.74 -19.27 -12.65
CA GLU A 203 0.56 -19.68 -12.15
C GLU A 203 1.59 -19.48 -13.25
N ILE A 204 2.81 -19.15 -12.89
CA ILE A 204 3.96 -19.16 -13.79
C ILE A 204 4.68 -20.52 -13.68
N ASP A 205 5.57 -20.82 -14.61
CA ASP A 205 6.37 -22.04 -14.55
C ASP A 205 7.33 -22.03 -13.36
N ASP A 206 7.62 -23.22 -12.83
CA ASP A 206 8.37 -23.40 -11.58
C ASP A 206 9.77 -22.78 -11.64
N LYS A 207 10.41 -22.82 -12.80
CA LYS A 207 11.73 -22.20 -12.97
C LYS A 207 11.67 -20.69 -12.87
N THR A 208 10.72 -20.05 -13.52
CA THR A 208 10.50 -18.59 -13.46
C THR A 208 10.11 -18.16 -12.05
N LEU A 209 9.33 -19.00 -11.36
CA LEU A 209 8.94 -18.75 -9.98
C LEU A 209 10.17 -18.81 -9.05
N ALA A 210 11.03 -19.79 -9.21
CA ALA A 210 12.29 -19.90 -8.45
C ALA A 210 13.23 -18.70 -8.70
N GLU A 211 13.33 -18.23 -9.96
CA GLU A 211 14.08 -17.02 -10.30
C GLU A 211 13.51 -15.78 -9.58
N LEU A 212 12.18 -15.64 -9.49
CA LEU A 212 11.53 -14.57 -8.72
C LEU A 212 11.83 -14.68 -7.22
N TYR A 213 11.79 -15.87 -6.66
CA TYR A 213 12.13 -16.12 -5.25
C TYR A 213 13.56 -15.69 -4.95
N PHE A 214 14.50 -16.04 -5.79
CA PHE A 214 15.89 -15.61 -5.66
C PHE A 214 16.01 -14.08 -5.69
N ILE A 215 15.26 -13.40 -6.57
CA ILE A 215 15.21 -11.93 -6.64
C ILE A 215 14.65 -11.35 -5.34
N TRP A 216 13.52 -11.86 -4.84
CA TRP A 216 12.88 -11.34 -3.63
C TRP A 216 13.75 -11.55 -2.38
N HIS A 217 14.44 -12.68 -2.30
CA HIS A 217 15.44 -12.93 -1.25
C HIS A 217 16.59 -11.92 -1.34
N SER A 218 17.20 -11.79 -2.53
CA SER A 218 18.38 -10.94 -2.76
C SER A 218 18.10 -9.43 -2.60
N THR A 219 16.86 -9.00 -2.82
CA THR A 219 16.46 -7.57 -2.76
C THR A 219 15.91 -7.14 -1.40
N GLY A 220 15.79 -8.03 -0.42
CA GLY A 220 15.29 -7.74 0.91
C GLY A 220 13.76 -7.60 1.01
N VAL A 221 13.00 -8.01 -0.02
CA VAL A 221 11.53 -8.01 0.00
C VAL A 221 11.00 -8.91 1.12
N LEU A 222 11.63 -10.05 1.35
CA LEU A 222 11.26 -10.97 2.44
C LEU A 222 11.45 -10.35 3.82
N ASP A 223 12.50 -9.57 4.02
CA ASP A 223 12.74 -8.86 5.28
C ASP A 223 11.63 -7.82 5.56
N MET A 224 11.13 -7.16 4.52
CA MET A 224 10.00 -6.25 4.65
C MET A 224 8.72 -7.01 5.04
N ILE A 225 8.44 -8.14 4.39
CA ILE A 225 7.27 -8.99 4.72
C ILE A 225 7.35 -9.47 6.15
N LYS A 226 8.50 -9.93 6.61
CA LYS A 226 8.73 -10.35 7.99
C LYS A 226 8.39 -9.27 9.02
N LYS A 227 8.75 -8.01 8.74
CA LYS A 227 8.43 -6.87 9.61
C LYS A 227 6.94 -6.57 9.67
N LEU A 228 6.20 -6.88 8.60
CA LEU A 228 4.76 -6.66 8.51
C LEU A 228 3.95 -7.82 9.11
N ASP A 229 4.30 -9.05 8.75
CA ASP A 229 3.56 -10.27 9.10
C ASP A 229 4.51 -11.47 9.18
N ASP A 230 4.93 -11.82 10.40
CA ASP A 230 5.81 -12.96 10.67
C ASP A 230 5.19 -14.31 10.25
N GLY A 231 3.87 -14.43 10.36
CA GLY A 231 3.15 -15.65 9.97
C GLY A 231 3.17 -15.87 8.47
N LEU A 232 2.87 -14.81 7.71
CA LEU A 232 2.98 -14.85 6.24
C LEU A 232 4.41 -15.14 5.80
N TYR A 233 5.40 -14.49 6.43
CA TYR A 233 6.81 -14.73 6.15
C TYR A 233 7.19 -16.20 6.28
N ALA A 234 6.81 -16.86 7.39
CA ALA A 234 7.13 -18.26 7.64
C ALA A 234 6.56 -19.18 6.53
N ILE A 235 5.30 -18.97 6.15
CA ILE A 235 4.66 -19.74 5.06
C ILE A 235 5.39 -19.54 3.72
N LEU A 236 5.78 -18.29 3.42
CA LEU A 236 6.45 -17.99 2.17
C LEU A 236 7.85 -18.58 2.10
N VAL A 237 8.59 -18.58 3.21
CA VAL A 237 9.93 -19.20 3.27
C VAL A 237 9.84 -20.69 3.00
N ASP A 238 8.90 -21.40 3.63
CA ASP A 238 8.72 -22.84 3.41
C ASP A 238 8.47 -23.16 1.93
N ILE A 239 7.57 -22.41 1.28
CA ILE A 239 7.26 -22.59 -0.16
C ILE A 239 8.48 -22.29 -1.03
N MET A 240 9.21 -21.23 -0.68
CA MET A 240 10.37 -20.80 -1.47
C MET A 240 11.55 -21.75 -1.35
N GLU A 241 11.86 -22.24 -0.16
CA GLU A 241 12.95 -23.18 0.07
C GLU A 241 12.72 -24.47 -0.73
N GLU A 242 11.50 -25.02 -0.69
CA GLU A 242 11.11 -26.20 -1.47
C GLU A 242 11.32 -25.96 -2.99
N SER A 243 10.80 -24.85 -3.50
CA SER A 243 10.90 -24.51 -4.94
C SER A 243 12.35 -24.25 -5.39
N LEU A 244 13.15 -23.56 -4.57
CA LEU A 244 14.55 -23.26 -4.88
C LEU A 244 15.41 -24.52 -4.89
N GLU A 245 15.21 -25.42 -3.92
CA GLU A 245 15.91 -26.70 -3.86
C GLU A 245 15.60 -27.57 -5.08
N GLU A 246 14.31 -27.67 -5.48
CA GLU A 246 13.88 -28.43 -6.65
C GLU A 246 14.50 -27.93 -7.96
N GLN A 247 14.70 -26.62 -8.08
CA GLN A 247 15.26 -25.98 -9.27
C GLN A 247 16.79 -25.79 -9.20
N GLY A 248 17.43 -26.21 -8.11
CA GLY A 248 18.88 -26.19 -7.93
C GLY A 248 19.49 -24.81 -7.68
N PHE A 249 18.72 -23.88 -7.14
CA PHE A 249 19.24 -22.60 -6.67
C PHE A 249 19.82 -22.74 -5.26
N GLU A 250 21.05 -22.25 -5.06
CA GLU A 250 21.64 -22.10 -3.74
C GLU A 250 21.30 -20.72 -3.16
N VAL A 251 20.70 -20.68 -1.96
CA VAL A 251 20.31 -19.46 -1.23
C VAL A 251 21.12 -19.33 0.05
#